data_93de10febec40a48a7c636bad018b9c1
#
_entry.id   93de10febec40a48a7c636bad018b9c1
#
_cell.length_a   1.000
_cell.length_b   1.000
_cell.length_c   1.000
_cell.angle_alpha   90.00
_cell.angle_beta   90.00
_cell.angle_gamma   90.00
#
_symmetry.space_group_name_H-M   'P 1'
#
loop_
_entity.id
_entity.type
_entity.pdbx_description
1 polymer ?
#
loop_
_entity_poly.entity_id
_entity_poly.type
_entity_poly.pdbx_seq_one_letter_code
_entity_poly.pdbx_strand_id
1 'polypeptide(L)'
;MTDNKMRLPQSTQPRLMLGQVVMTRGIAGTLTKQEINTALYRHQCGDWGTVCPFDWNENDEAINSGGRILSAYESTNGVKFWIITEWDRSVTTVLLPEEY
;
A
#
# COMPACT_ATOMS: atom_id res chain seq x y z
N MET A 1 12.94 -13.44 -22.94
CA MET A 1 13.00 -13.02 -22.42
C MET A 1 12.65 -13.08 -21.67
N THR A 2 12.79 -13.06 -21.51
CA THR A 2 12.62 -12.85 -20.71
C THR A 2 12.18 -12.84 -19.85
N ASP A 3 12.31 -12.91 -19.77
CA ASP A 3 11.95 -12.64 -18.96
C ASP A 3 11.63 -12.62 -18.11
N ASN A 4 11.84 -12.86 -18.12
CA ASN A 4 11.66 -12.64 -17.30
C ASN A 4 11.54 -12.35 -16.61
N LYS A 5 11.85 -12.32 -16.84
CA LYS A 5 11.93 -11.80 -16.26
C LYS A 5 11.46 -11.37 -15.57
N MET A 6 11.34 -11.23 -15.66
CA MET A 6 11.00 -10.75 -15.16
C MET A 6 10.20 -10.86 -14.48
N ARG A 7 10.58 -10.97 -14.19
CA ARG A 7 9.60 -11.07 -13.49
C ARG A 7 9.00 -10.10 -12.65
N LEU A 8 7.88 -9.56 -12.83
CA LEU A 8 7.30 -8.75 -11.80
C LEU A 8 6.47 -9.63 -10.89
N PRO A 9 6.64 -9.50 -9.54
CA PRO A 9 5.91 -10.36 -8.63
C PRO A 9 4.43 -9.98 -8.50
N GLN A 10 4.09 -8.74 -8.88
CA GLN A 10 2.73 -8.25 -8.76
C GLN A 10 2.28 -7.61 -10.07
N SER A 11 1.00 -7.28 -10.13
CA SER A 11 0.43 -6.65 -11.30
C SER A 11 1.02 -5.26 -11.50
N THR A 12 1.14 -4.83 -12.77
CA THR A 12 1.48 -3.45 -13.08
C THR A 12 0.23 -2.60 -13.23
N GLN A 13 -0.95 -3.19 -13.03
CA GLN A 13 -2.22 -2.48 -13.12
C GLN A 13 -2.92 -2.50 -11.78
N PRO A 14 -3.67 -1.45 -11.46
CA PRO A 14 -4.42 -1.42 -10.22
C PRO A 14 -5.39 -2.58 -10.10
N ARG A 15 -5.37 -3.23 -8.94
CA ARG A 15 -6.25 -4.34 -8.63
C ARG A 15 -7.13 -4.06 -7.43
N LEU A 16 -6.90 -2.93 -6.76
CA LEU A 16 -7.56 -2.62 -5.51
C LEU A 16 -8.20 -1.25 -5.62
N MET A 17 -9.48 -1.18 -5.28
CA MET A 17 -10.18 0.10 -5.22
C MET A 17 -9.89 0.75 -3.89
N LEU A 18 -9.55 2.03 -3.92
CA LEU A 18 -9.14 2.75 -2.71
C LEU A 18 -10.27 3.47 -2.00
N GLY A 19 -11.36 3.75 -2.71
CA GLY A 19 -12.41 4.58 -2.15
C GLY A 19 -11.88 5.98 -1.90
N GLN A 20 -12.31 6.59 -0.82
CA GLN A 20 -11.84 7.91 -0.44
C GLN A 20 -10.46 7.80 0.19
N VAL A 21 -9.50 8.55 -0.33
CA VAL A 21 -8.14 8.53 0.21
C VAL A 21 -7.99 9.67 1.21
N VAL A 22 -7.56 9.32 2.43
CA VAL A 22 -7.30 10.31 3.48
C VAL A 22 -5.90 10.10 4.02
N MET A 23 -5.35 11.14 4.64
CA MET A 23 -4.03 11.05 5.24
C MET A 23 -4.05 11.77 6.58
N THR A 24 -3.20 11.29 7.48
CA THR A 24 -3.08 11.90 8.80
C THR A 24 -2.22 13.16 8.74
N ARG A 25 -2.24 13.93 9.81
CA ARG A 25 -1.42 15.14 9.90
C ARG A 25 0.06 14.82 9.82
N GLY A 26 0.50 13.71 10.44
CA GLY A 26 1.90 13.34 10.41
C GLY A 26 2.38 13.08 8.99
N ILE A 27 1.54 12.46 8.18
CA ILE A 27 1.88 12.21 6.78
C ILE A 27 1.99 13.54 6.02
N ALA A 28 1.00 14.41 6.20
CA ALA A 28 0.97 15.68 5.46
C ALA A 28 2.20 16.53 5.75
N GLY A 29 2.75 16.43 6.96
CA GLY A 29 3.91 17.21 7.35
C GLY A 29 5.24 16.54 7.09
N THR A 30 5.26 15.28 6.63
CA THR A 30 6.48 14.50 6.57
C THR A 30 6.83 14.00 5.18
N LEU A 31 5.83 13.60 4.39
CA LEU A 31 6.06 13.02 3.06
C LEU A 31 5.66 13.99 1.98
N THR A 32 6.34 13.89 0.82
CA THR A 32 5.96 14.67 -0.34
C THR A 32 4.73 14.04 -1.00
N LYS A 33 4.03 14.86 -1.78
CA LYS A 33 2.89 14.39 -2.55
C LYS A 33 3.29 13.24 -3.47
N GLN A 34 4.47 13.36 -4.08
CA GLN A 34 4.97 12.34 -5.01
C GLN A 34 5.22 11.02 -4.29
N GLU A 35 5.79 11.07 -3.09
CA GLU A 35 6.02 9.86 -2.31
C GLU A 35 4.71 9.18 -1.96
N ILE A 36 3.73 9.97 -1.56
CA ILE A 36 2.41 9.44 -1.21
C ILE A 36 1.76 8.79 -2.43
N ASN A 37 1.78 9.48 -3.57
CA ASN A 37 1.14 8.97 -4.78
C ASN A 37 1.81 7.70 -5.29
N THR A 38 3.14 7.65 -5.23
CA THR A 38 3.88 6.45 -5.63
C THR A 38 3.50 5.27 -4.76
N ALA A 39 3.43 5.49 -3.44
CA ALA A 39 3.07 4.42 -2.52
C ALA A 39 1.63 3.95 -2.72
N LEU A 40 0.71 4.89 -2.95
CA LEU A 40 -0.68 4.53 -3.22
C LEU A 40 -0.79 3.67 -4.47
N TYR A 41 -0.03 3.99 -5.51
CA TYR A 41 -0.05 3.19 -6.72
C TYR A 41 0.50 1.79 -6.48
N ARG A 42 1.61 1.69 -5.72
CA ARG A 42 2.15 0.38 -5.37
C ARG A 42 1.11 -0.45 -4.60
N HIS A 43 0.44 0.18 -3.66
CA HIS A 43 -0.60 -0.45 -2.87
C HIS A 43 -1.73 -0.97 -3.76
N GLN A 44 -2.17 -0.17 -4.72
CA GLN A 44 -3.22 -0.58 -5.66
C GLN A 44 -2.80 -1.76 -6.51
N CYS A 45 -1.52 -1.87 -6.82
CA CYS A 45 -1.02 -2.92 -7.70
C CYS A 45 -0.59 -4.17 -6.96
N GLY A 46 -0.79 -4.23 -5.64
CA GLY A 46 -0.46 -5.42 -4.87
C GLY A 46 0.98 -5.51 -4.43
N ASP A 47 1.69 -4.39 -4.43
CA ASP A 47 3.04 -4.31 -3.87
C ASP A 47 2.91 -3.79 -2.45
N TRP A 48 2.88 -4.72 -1.51
CA TRP A 48 2.58 -4.41 -0.10
C TRP A 48 3.78 -3.88 0.67
N GLY A 49 4.91 -3.69 -0.01
CA GLY A 49 6.08 -3.08 0.59
C GLY A 49 6.86 -4.02 1.50
N THR A 50 7.05 -3.60 2.74
CA THR A 50 7.94 -4.32 3.66
C THR A 50 7.22 -5.21 4.65
N VAL A 51 5.93 -5.51 4.41
CA VAL A 51 5.23 -6.45 5.30
C VAL A 51 5.86 -7.83 5.19
N CYS A 52 5.72 -8.63 6.26
CA CYS A 52 6.30 -9.97 6.27
C CYS A 52 5.58 -10.89 5.27
N PRO A 53 6.19 -12.04 4.90
CA PRO A 53 5.57 -12.93 3.92
C PRO A 53 4.18 -13.40 4.30
N PHE A 54 3.93 -13.64 5.60
CA PHE A 54 2.60 -14.05 6.03
C PHE A 54 1.57 -12.96 5.71
N ASP A 55 1.89 -11.72 6.07
CA ASP A 55 0.98 -10.60 5.82
C ASP A 55 0.84 -10.32 4.33
N TRP A 56 1.90 -10.52 3.56
CA TRP A 56 1.84 -10.37 2.11
C TRP A 56 0.78 -11.29 1.53
N ASN A 57 0.81 -12.57 1.95
CA ASN A 57 -0.15 -13.55 1.47
C ASN A 57 -1.56 -13.23 1.93
N GLU A 58 -1.71 -12.75 3.17
CA GLU A 58 -3.01 -12.35 3.68
C GLU A 58 -3.61 -11.23 2.84
N ASN A 59 -2.78 -10.26 2.45
CA ASN A 59 -3.22 -9.16 1.60
C ASN A 59 -3.64 -9.66 0.21
N ASP A 60 -2.85 -10.57 -0.37
CA ASP A 60 -3.18 -11.12 -1.69
C ASP A 60 -4.55 -11.78 -1.66
N GLU A 61 -4.83 -12.53 -0.61
CA GLU A 61 -6.12 -13.19 -0.49
C GLU A 61 -7.24 -12.18 -0.23
N ALA A 62 -6.95 -11.13 0.53
CA ALA A 62 -7.95 -10.14 0.88
C ALA A 62 -8.47 -9.37 -0.33
N ILE A 63 -7.68 -9.27 -1.40
CA ILE A 63 -8.16 -8.62 -2.62
C ILE A 63 -9.44 -9.28 -3.10
N ASN A 64 -9.52 -10.59 -3.02
CA ASN A 64 -10.69 -11.33 -3.50
C ASN A 64 -11.72 -11.58 -2.40
N SER A 65 -11.26 -11.81 -1.17
CA SER A 65 -12.17 -12.14 -0.08
C SER A 65 -12.80 -10.93 0.59
N GLY A 66 -12.23 -9.74 0.38
CA GLY A 66 -12.80 -8.53 0.96
C GLY A 66 -12.27 -8.20 2.33
N GLY A 67 -11.09 -8.66 2.68
CA GLY A 67 -10.47 -8.32 3.95
C GLY A 67 -9.81 -6.96 3.92
N ARG A 68 -9.48 -6.45 5.11
CA ARG A 68 -8.71 -5.22 5.27
C ARG A 68 -7.28 -5.46 4.79
N ILE A 69 -6.71 -4.47 4.11
CA ILE A 69 -5.38 -4.60 3.51
C ILE A 69 -4.46 -3.52 4.07
N LEU A 70 -3.27 -3.93 4.50
CA LEU A 70 -2.29 -3.01 5.08
C LEU A 70 -0.94 -3.18 4.37
N SER A 71 -0.43 -2.09 3.78
CA SER A 71 0.91 -2.03 3.23
C SER A 71 1.81 -1.21 4.13
N ALA A 72 3.10 -1.52 4.10
CA ALA A 72 4.10 -0.79 4.86
C ALA A 72 5.23 -0.38 3.92
N TYR A 73 5.61 0.91 3.99
CA TYR A 73 6.64 1.45 3.11
C TYR A 73 7.62 2.30 3.90
N GLU A 74 8.69 2.66 3.25
CA GLU A 74 9.68 3.57 3.83
C GLU A 74 10.03 4.62 2.80
N SER A 75 9.99 5.89 3.20
CA SER A 75 10.32 6.99 2.30
C SER A 75 11.82 7.06 2.06
N THR A 76 12.23 7.92 1.11
CA THR A 76 13.65 8.12 0.83
C THR A 76 14.40 8.66 2.04
N ASN A 77 13.73 9.34 2.95
CA ASN A 77 14.34 9.86 4.17
C ASN A 77 14.23 8.90 5.35
N GLY A 78 13.81 7.66 5.10
CA GLY A 78 13.75 6.66 6.15
C GLY A 78 12.51 6.73 7.03
N VAL A 79 11.49 7.46 6.61
CA VAL A 79 10.24 7.55 7.38
C VAL A 79 9.37 6.34 7.03
N LYS A 80 9.03 5.55 8.03
CA LYS A 80 8.14 4.41 7.85
C LYS A 80 6.70 4.87 7.90
N PHE A 81 5.87 4.35 7.00
CA PHE A 81 4.46 4.70 6.98
C PHE A 81 3.64 3.54 6.44
N TRP A 82 2.34 3.58 6.73
CA TRP A 82 1.42 2.53 6.35
C TRP A 82 0.33 3.08 5.44
N ILE A 83 -0.23 2.19 4.62
CA ILE A 83 -1.45 2.48 3.85
C ILE A 83 -2.43 1.36 4.15
N ILE A 84 -3.63 1.74 4.61
CA ILE A 84 -4.65 0.78 5.02
C ILE A 84 -5.91 1.03 4.20
N THR A 85 -6.41 -0.01 3.51
CA THR A 85 -7.70 0.04 2.84
C THR A 85 -8.67 -0.82 3.61
N GLU A 86 -9.82 -0.22 3.97
CA GLU A 86 -10.82 -0.92 4.76
C GLU A 86 -11.49 -2.04 3.97
N TRP A 87 -12.10 -2.97 4.70
CA TRP A 87 -12.62 -4.21 4.12
C TRP A 87 -13.67 -3.95 3.03
N ASP A 88 -14.46 -2.89 3.17
CA ASP A 88 -15.51 -2.56 2.20
C ASP A 88 -15.02 -1.63 1.09
N ARG A 89 -13.73 -1.32 1.08
CA ARG A 89 -13.09 -0.46 0.08
C ARG A 89 -13.64 0.97 0.09
N SER A 90 -14.23 1.40 1.21
CA SER A 90 -14.81 2.73 1.29
C SER A 90 -13.77 3.81 1.51
N VAL A 91 -12.67 3.47 2.21
CA VAL A 91 -11.65 4.46 2.55
C VAL A 91 -10.28 3.81 2.62
N THR A 92 -9.28 4.56 2.16
CA THR A 92 -7.86 4.19 2.28
C THR A 92 -7.17 5.31 3.05
N THR A 93 -6.44 4.94 4.09
CA THR A 93 -5.76 5.88 4.98
C THR A 93 -4.26 5.73 4.85
N VAL A 94 -3.56 6.87 4.68
CA VAL A 94 -2.10 6.92 4.74
C VAL A 94 -1.74 7.50 6.10
N LEU A 95 -0.92 6.78 6.88
CA LEU A 95 -0.66 7.19 8.26
C LEU A 95 0.73 6.74 8.70
N LEU A 96 1.25 7.40 9.73
CA LEU A 96 2.45 6.92 10.41
C LEU A 96 2.03 5.82 11.39
N PRO A 97 2.90 4.80 11.63
CA PRO A 97 2.52 3.71 12.53
C PRO A 97 2.09 4.18 13.92
N GLU A 98 2.73 5.24 14.42
CA GLU A 98 2.38 5.77 15.76
C GLU A 98 1.02 6.48 15.78
N GLU A 99 0.45 6.75 14.63
CA GLU A 99 -0.87 7.37 14.55
C GLU A 99 -2.00 6.34 14.47
N TYR A 100 -1.60 5.08 14.41
CA TYR A 100 -2.60 4.02 14.35
C TYR A 100 -3.27 3.87 15.71
#